data_7b41a0eb3a07e6cc8287a08ba1cd447b
#
_entry.id   7b41a0eb3a07e6cc8287a08ba1cd447b
#
_cell.length_a   1.000
_cell.length_b   1.000
_cell.length_c   1.000
_cell.angle_alpha   90.00
_cell.angle_beta   90.00
_cell.angle_gamma   90.00
#
_symmetry.space_group_name_H-M   'P 1'
#
loop_
_entity.id
_entity.type
_entity.pdbx_description
1 polymer ?
#
loop_
_entity_poly.entity_id
_entity_poly.type
_entity_poly.pdbx_seq_one_letter_code
_entity_poly.pdbx_strand_id
1 'polypeptide(L)'
;MFGDDVMLKIENLNTSIDGKDILKNFYLNINAGEVHALMGPNGTGKSTLSKVILNNKKYQKLSGKIIFDDVDITNMSTDEIARKGIFLCNQLPCEIDGVTTADFLRTALNEKEEVSLYQYIKKIDSAVKDLKMDENMIHRSMNKGFSGGEKKKNEILQLKILEPKFIILDELDSGLDVDSLKIVCENINSYLKEHENTSVLIITHYPKILQYIKPDYVHVMVNGNIKKTGDASLALEIEEKGYDAYKNSASIVSE
;
A
#
# COMPACT_ATOMS: atom_id res chain seq x y z
N MET A 1 3.04 29.59 0.51
CA MET A 1 3.33 28.72 -0.64
C MET A 1 3.86 27.44 -0.04
N PHE A 2 3.01 26.46 0.14
CA PHE A 2 3.43 25.10 0.45
C PHE A 2 3.89 24.55 -0.91
N GLY A 3 5.20 24.33 -1.09
CA GLY A 3 5.67 23.54 -2.21
C GLY A 3 5.04 22.16 -2.07
N ASP A 4 4.50 21.62 -3.15
CA ASP A 4 3.97 20.26 -3.17
C ASP A 4 5.17 19.32 -2.96
N ASP A 5 5.40 18.89 -1.71
CA ASP A 5 6.44 17.93 -1.36
C ASP A 5 6.00 16.57 -1.93
N VAL A 6 6.56 16.22 -3.08
CA VAL A 6 6.24 14.97 -3.79
C VAL A 6 6.79 13.79 -2.98
N MET A 7 5.89 12.98 -2.43
CA MET A 7 6.25 11.78 -1.66
C MET A 7 6.68 10.63 -2.59
N LEU A 8 5.93 10.36 -3.65
CA LEU A 8 6.26 9.32 -4.63
C LEU A 8 6.09 9.87 -6.05
N LYS A 9 7.13 9.76 -6.86
CA LYS A 9 7.11 10.11 -8.29
C LYS A 9 7.55 8.94 -9.14
N ILE A 10 6.72 8.55 -10.09
CA ILE A 10 7.01 7.51 -11.07
C ILE A 10 7.02 8.14 -12.45
N GLU A 11 8.13 8.02 -13.16
CA GLU A 11 8.35 8.63 -14.47
C GLU A 11 8.64 7.56 -15.52
N ASN A 12 7.81 7.53 -16.55
CA ASN A 12 8.01 6.71 -17.76
C ASN A 12 8.36 5.24 -17.44
N LEU A 13 7.71 4.65 -16.44
CA LEU A 13 8.01 3.31 -15.97
C LEU A 13 7.48 2.27 -16.96
N ASN A 14 8.39 1.44 -17.46
CA ASN A 14 8.09 0.31 -18.32
C ASN A 14 8.60 -0.98 -17.66
N THR A 15 7.73 -1.98 -17.54
CA THR A 15 8.06 -3.23 -16.87
C THR A 15 7.53 -4.43 -17.62
N SER A 16 8.24 -5.55 -17.53
CA SER A 16 7.80 -6.82 -18.09
C SER A 16 7.92 -7.95 -17.08
N ILE A 17 7.16 -9.01 -17.32
CA ILE A 17 7.29 -10.30 -16.65
C ILE A 17 7.19 -11.41 -17.69
N ASP A 18 8.11 -12.35 -17.67
CA ASP A 18 8.17 -13.47 -18.63
C ASP A 18 8.04 -13.01 -20.11
N GLY A 19 8.68 -11.87 -20.43
CA GLY A 19 8.66 -11.28 -21.78
C GLY A 19 7.38 -10.55 -22.18
N LYS A 20 6.42 -10.41 -21.27
CA LYS A 20 5.18 -9.64 -21.52
C LYS A 20 5.28 -8.29 -20.84
N ASP A 21 5.05 -7.22 -21.61
CA ASP A 21 4.96 -5.88 -21.08
C ASP A 21 3.70 -5.72 -20.22
N ILE A 22 3.89 -5.23 -19.00
CA ILE A 22 2.79 -5.04 -18.02
C ILE A 22 2.53 -3.56 -17.78
N LEU A 23 3.56 -2.79 -17.41
CA LEU A 23 3.46 -1.33 -17.30
C LEU A 23 4.07 -0.71 -18.56
N LYS A 24 3.42 0.33 -19.10
CA LYS A 24 3.79 0.97 -20.37
C LYS A 24 3.69 2.47 -20.23
N ASN A 25 4.84 3.16 -20.26
CA ASN A 25 4.88 4.61 -20.10
C ASN A 25 4.02 5.04 -18.90
N PHE A 26 4.24 4.38 -17.76
CA PHE A 26 3.43 4.62 -16.55
C PHE A 26 4.00 5.83 -15.80
N TYR A 27 3.10 6.77 -15.47
CA TYR A 27 3.39 7.98 -14.69
C TYR A 27 2.44 8.04 -13.51
N LEU A 28 2.95 8.45 -12.35
CA LEU A 28 2.14 8.70 -11.14
C LEU A 28 2.91 9.63 -10.21
N ASN A 29 2.25 10.67 -9.73
CA ASN A 29 2.76 11.56 -8.68
C ASN A 29 1.80 11.52 -7.51
N ILE A 30 2.34 11.38 -6.29
CA ILE A 30 1.60 11.41 -5.02
C ILE A 30 2.35 12.37 -4.10
N ASN A 31 1.68 13.42 -3.62
CA ASN A 31 2.27 14.36 -2.69
C ASN A 31 2.17 13.85 -1.24
N ALA A 32 2.94 14.45 -0.33
CA ALA A 32 2.88 14.12 1.08
C ALA A 32 1.47 14.32 1.64
N GLY A 33 0.97 13.35 2.41
CA GLY A 33 -0.36 13.39 3.03
C GLY A 33 -1.53 13.05 2.10
N GLU A 34 -1.32 12.82 0.80
CA GLU A 34 -2.39 12.48 -0.12
C GLU A 34 -2.75 10.99 -0.09
N VAL A 35 -4.04 10.71 -0.27
CA VAL A 35 -4.60 9.36 -0.43
C VAL A 35 -5.05 9.17 -1.88
N HIS A 36 -4.36 8.30 -2.59
CA HIS A 36 -4.66 7.97 -3.98
C HIS A 36 -5.26 6.58 -4.11
N ALA A 37 -6.26 6.41 -4.97
CA ALA A 37 -6.82 5.11 -5.32
C ALA A 37 -6.47 4.76 -6.77
N LEU A 38 -5.89 3.58 -6.99
CA LEU A 38 -5.64 3.02 -8.31
C LEU A 38 -6.65 1.90 -8.58
N MET A 39 -7.57 2.17 -9.48
CA MET A 39 -8.64 1.26 -9.86
C MET A 39 -8.46 0.75 -11.30
N GLY A 40 -9.01 -0.41 -11.61
CA GLY A 40 -8.96 -0.96 -12.95
C GLY A 40 -9.33 -2.45 -12.98
N PRO A 41 -9.62 -3.01 -14.16
CA PRO A 41 -9.92 -4.43 -14.31
C PRO A 41 -8.78 -5.33 -13.82
N ASN A 42 -9.09 -6.60 -13.58
CA ASN A 42 -8.05 -7.58 -13.23
C ASN A 42 -7.08 -7.76 -14.40
N GLY A 43 -5.81 -7.97 -14.08
CA GLY A 43 -4.76 -8.18 -15.08
C GLY A 43 -4.21 -6.90 -15.74
N THR A 44 -4.60 -5.69 -15.30
CA THR A 44 -4.10 -4.43 -15.88
C THR A 44 -2.74 -3.99 -15.35
N GLY A 45 -2.20 -4.67 -14.34
CA GLY A 45 -0.87 -4.36 -13.79
C GLY A 45 -0.89 -3.64 -12.44
N LYS A 46 -2.04 -3.48 -11.77
CA LYS A 46 -2.15 -2.80 -10.47
C LYS A 46 -1.23 -3.39 -9.40
N SER A 47 -1.37 -4.70 -9.11
CA SER A 47 -0.50 -5.37 -8.12
C SER A 47 0.93 -5.59 -8.64
N THR A 48 1.15 -5.47 -9.96
CA THR A 48 2.51 -5.38 -10.51
C THR A 48 3.19 -4.08 -10.07
N LEU A 49 2.46 -2.96 -10.09
CA LEU A 49 2.98 -1.67 -9.65
C LEU A 49 3.50 -1.73 -8.20
N SER A 50 2.71 -2.27 -7.27
CA SER A 50 3.14 -2.41 -5.86
C SER A 50 4.43 -3.22 -5.71
N LYS A 51 4.55 -4.31 -6.47
CA LYS A 51 5.75 -5.17 -6.46
C LYS A 51 6.96 -4.50 -7.12
N VAL A 52 6.75 -3.72 -8.17
CA VAL A 52 7.83 -3.00 -8.88
C VAL A 52 8.33 -1.81 -8.05
N ILE A 53 7.47 -1.09 -7.34
CA ILE A 53 7.89 -0.05 -6.39
C ILE A 53 8.85 -0.63 -5.34
N LEU A 54 8.55 -1.84 -4.83
CA LEU A 54 9.41 -2.54 -3.87
C LEU A 54 10.58 -3.32 -4.50
N ASN A 55 10.84 -3.12 -5.77
CA ASN A 55 11.92 -3.78 -6.52
C ASN A 55 11.92 -5.31 -6.41
N ASN A 56 10.74 -5.94 -6.50
CA ASN A 56 10.65 -7.39 -6.53
C ASN A 56 11.32 -7.92 -7.80
N LYS A 57 12.36 -8.75 -7.63
CA LYS A 57 13.24 -9.26 -8.70
C LYS A 57 12.52 -10.08 -9.79
N LYS A 58 11.28 -10.51 -9.54
CA LYS A 58 10.47 -11.22 -10.54
C LYS A 58 10.08 -10.32 -11.71
N TYR A 59 10.03 -9.00 -11.49
CA TYR A 59 9.62 -8.03 -12.50
C TYR A 59 10.84 -7.30 -13.05
N GLN A 60 10.99 -7.33 -14.37
CA GLN A 60 12.06 -6.61 -15.06
C GLN A 60 11.64 -5.16 -15.29
N LYS A 61 12.39 -4.21 -14.75
CA LYS A 61 12.26 -2.80 -15.11
C LYS A 61 13.03 -2.58 -16.41
N LEU A 62 12.33 -2.19 -17.47
CA LEU A 62 12.92 -1.94 -18.79
C LEU A 62 13.43 -0.52 -18.91
N SER A 63 12.68 0.44 -18.33
CA SER A 63 13.05 1.87 -18.30
C SER A 63 12.20 2.61 -17.25
N GLY A 64 12.53 3.87 -17.03
CA GLY A 64 11.83 4.76 -16.12
C GLY A 64 12.52 4.92 -14.78
N LYS A 65 11.94 5.78 -13.94
CA LYS A 65 12.45 6.09 -12.59
C LYS A 65 11.35 6.03 -11.56
N ILE A 66 11.71 5.69 -10.34
CA ILE A 66 10.88 5.75 -9.14
C ILE A 66 11.63 6.58 -8.12
N ILE A 67 11.08 7.73 -7.77
CA ILE A 67 11.66 8.67 -6.80
C ILE A 67 10.73 8.69 -5.58
N PHE A 68 11.28 8.53 -4.41
CA PHE A 68 10.57 8.53 -3.14
C PHE A 68 11.25 9.47 -2.16
N ASP A 69 10.53 10.49 -1.66
CA ASP A 69 11.06 11.49 -0.72
C ASP A 69 12.40 12.05 -1.24
N ASP A 70 12.40 12.54 -2.50
CA ASP A 70 13.53 13.06 -3.28
C ASP A 70 14.69 12.08 -3.55
N VAL A 71 14.53 10.80 -3.20
CA VAL A 71 15.56 9.78 -3.40
C VAL A 71 15.17 8.83 -4.54
N ASP A 72 16.06 8.64 -5.51
CA ASP A 72 15.89 7.61 -6.55
C ASP A 72 16.02 6.21 -5.95
N ILE A 73 14.87 5.51 -5.84
CA ILE A 73 14.78 4.15 -5.30
C ILE A 73 14.74 3.08 -6.39
N THR A 74 14.88 3.46 -7.66
CA THR A 74 14.66 2.58 -8.82
C THR A 74 15.42 1.26 -8.74
N ASN A 75 16.65 1.29 -8.23
CA ASN A 75 17.53 0.13 -8.15
C ASN A 75 17.87 -0.31 -6.71
N MET A 76 17.26 0.30 -5.70
CA MET A 76 17.45 -0.10 -4.30
C MET A 76 16.87 -1.48 -4.05
N SER A 77 17.43 -2.22 -3.10
CA SER A 77 16.87 -3.48 -2.63
C SER A 77 15.55 -3.29 -1.87
N THR A 78 14.73 -4.32 -1.80
CA THR A 78 13.44 -4.26 -1.08
C THR A 78 13.59 -3.83 0.37
N ASP A 79 14.64 -4.28 1.06
CA ASP A 79 14.92 -3.93 2.45
C ASP A 79 15.41 -2.47 2.61
N GLU A 80 16.19 -1.94 1.66
CA GLU A 80 16.54 -0.52 1.63
C GLU A 80 15.32 0.36 1.43
N ILE A 81 14.41 -0.02 0.52
CA ILE A 81 13.15 0.68 0.26
C ILE A 81 12.25 0.66 1.50
N ALA A 82 12.13 -0.50 2.17
CA ALA A 82 11.35 -0.61 3.41
C ALA A 82 11.92 0.30 4.53
N ARG A 83 13.25 0.34 4.69
CA ARG A 83 13.90 1.23 5.67
C ARG A 83 13.67 2.72 5.39
N LYS A 84 13.42 3.10 4.13
CA LYS A 84 13.04 4.48 3.81
C LYS A 84 11.61 4.84 4.22
N GLY A 85 10.79 3.85 4.57
CA GLY A 85 9.44 4.06 5.09
C GLY A 85 8.33 3.72 4.11
N ILE A 86 8.57 2.89 3.10
CA ILE A 86 7.51 2.33 2.25
C ILE A 86 7.03 1.01 2.85
N PHE A 87 5.72 0.90 3.07
CA PHE A 87 5.06 -0.28 3.62
C PHE A 87 4.01 -0.83 2.67
N LEU A 88 4.00 -2.15 2.47
CA LEU A 88 3.02 -2.83 1.64
C LEU A 88 2.15 -3.77 2.47
N CYS A 89 0.84 -3.48 2.54
CA CYS A 89 -0.16 -4.46 2.91
C CYS A 89 -0.41 -5.37 1.71
N ASN A 90 0.06 -6.60 1.80
CA ASN A 90 -0.06 -7.57 0.71
C ASN A 90 -1.48 -8.12 0.59
N GLN A 91 -1.90 -8.47 -0.63
CA GLN A 91 -3.14 -9.22 -0.84
C GLN A 91 -3.15 -10.54 -0.04
N LEU A 92 -2.03 -11.26 -0.05
CA LEU A 92 -1.82 -12.49 0.72
C LEU A 92 -0.59 -12.33 1.62
N PRO A 93 -0.76 -11.99 2.91
CA PRO A 93 0.33 -11.89 3.86
C PRO A 93 1.05 -13.24 4.03
N CYS A 94 2.39 -13.21 3.99
CA CYS A 94 3.19 -14.42 4.14
C CYS A 94 3.17 -14.93 5.60
N GLU A 95 3.35 -16.25 5.75
CA GLU A 95 3.53 -16.90 7.04
C GLU A 95 5.03 -17.09 7.30
N ILE A 96 5.47 -16.82 8.54
CA ILE A 96 6.87 -17.06 8.96
C ILE A 96 6.84 -17.99 10.16
N ASP A 97 7.26 -19.23 9.93
CA ASP A 97 7.29 -20.23 11.00
C ASP A 97 8.48 -19.99 11.95
N GLY A 98 8.25 -20.17 13.25
CA GLY A 98 9.28 -20.03 14.27
C GLY A 98 9.66 -18.61 14.67
N VAL A 99 9.11 -17.57 14.01
CA VAL A 99 9.31 -16.17 14.38
C VAL A 99 7.99 -15.59 14.86
N THR A 100 7.92 -15.12 16.10
CA THR A 100 6.70 -14.49 16.62
C THR A 100 6.48 -13.11 16.00
N THR A 101 5.21 -12.66 15.94
CA THR A 101 4.90 -11.31 15.49
C THR A 101 5.62 -10.25 16.34
N ALA A 102 5.68 -10.45 17.67
CA ALA A 102 6.36 -9.54 18.58
C ALA A 102 7.88 -9.47 18.32
N ASP A 103 8.55 -10.60 18.13
CA ASP A 103 10.00 -10.62 17.85
C ASP A 103 10.32 -9.99 16.50
N PHE A 104 9.50 -10.29 15.48
CA PHE A 104 9.64 -9.68 14.15
C PHE A 104 9.54 -8.16 14.22
N LEU A 105 8.49 -7.64 14.86
CA LEU A 105 8.25 -6.19 14.97
C LEU A 105 9.34 -5.49 15.78
N ARG A 106 9.79 -6.09 16.88
CA ARG A 106 10.87 -5.54 17.69
C ARG A 106 12.18 -5.46 16.89
N THR A 107 12.50 -6.50 16.14
CA THR A 107 13.70 -6.53 15.30
C THR A 107 13.61 -5.45 14.22
N ALA A 108 12.49 -5.38 13.50
CA ALA A 108 12.29 -4.39 12.44
C ALA A 108 12.30 -2.94 12.96
N LEU A 109 11.77 -2.70 14.15
CA LEU A 109 11.77 -1.37 14.78
C LEU A 109 13.19 -0.95 15.18
N ASN A 110 13.96 -1.86 15.78
CA ASN A 110 15.35 -1.59 16.19
C ASN A 110 16.29 -1.29 15.02
N GLU A 111 15.95 -1.70 13.79
CA GLU A 111 16.67 -1.30 12.57
C GLU A 111 16.48 0.19 12.21
N LYS A 112 15.40 0.81 12.71
CA LYS A 112 15.09 2.22 12.48
C LYS A 112 15.61 3.12 13.60
N GLU A 113 15.35 2.72 14.84
CA GLU A 113 15.65 3.50 16.04
C GLU A 113 15.81 2.60 17.27
N GLU A 114 16.65 3.00 18.22
CA GLU A 114 16.74 2.30 19.50
C GLU A 114 15.51 2.62 20.37
N VAL A 115 14.60 1.65 20.48
CA VAL A 115 13.41 1.77 21.32
C VAL A 115 13.57 0.94 22.58
N SER A 116 13.32 1.53 23.75
CA SER A 116 13.33 0.78 25.00
C SER A 116 12.24 -0.31 25.01
N LEU A 117 12.53 -1.44 25.67
CA LEU A 117 11.57 -2.54 25.79
C LEU A 117 10.23 -2.07 26.36
N TYR A 118 10.24 -1.16 27.33
CA TYR A 118 9.03 -0.61 27.92
C TYR A 118 8.18 0.17 26.91
N GLN A 119 8.81 1.04 26.13
CA GLN A 119 8.12 1.80 25.08
C GLN A 119 7.54 0.88 24.01
N TYR A 120 8.31 -0.13 23.59
CA TYR A 120 7.86 -1.14 22.64
C TYR A 120 6.63 -1.91 23.14
N ILE A 121 6.67 -2.43 24.38
CA ILE A 121 5.53 -3.17 24.97
C ILE A 121 4.30 -2.27 25.03
N LYS A 122 4.43 -1.04 25.52
CA LYS A 122 3.32 -0.09 25.59
C LYS A 122 2.71 0.19 24.21
N LYS A 123 3.56 0.33 23.19
CA LYS A 123 3.12 0.62 21.81
C LYS A 123 2.34 -0.57 21.21
N ILE A 124 2.88 -1.78 21.34
CA ILE A 124 2.24 -2.99 20.79
C ILE A 124 0.93 -3.33 21.51
N ASP A 125 0.86 -3.20 22.84
CA ASP A 125 -0.35 -3.45 23.63
C ASP A 125 -1.48 -2.49 23.23
N SER A 126 -1.17 -1.20 23.05
CA SER A 126 -2.13 -0.22 22.55
C SER A 126 -2.66 -0.59 21.17
N ALA A 127 -1.77 -0.93 20.25
CA ALA A 127 -2.15 -1.27 18.89
C ALA A 127 -2.98 -2.56 18.80
N VAL A 128 -2.64 -3.59 19.59
CA VAL A 128 -3.41 -4.85 19.70
C VAL A 128 -4.83 -4.57 20.17
N LYS A 129 -4.98 -3.71 21.20
CA LYS A 129 -6.28 -3.30 21.74
C LYS A 129 -7.12 -2.54 20.72
N ASP A 130 -6.55 -1.58 20.01
CA ASP A 130 -7.24 -0.78 18.99
C ASP A 130 -7.77 -1.67 17.86
N LEU A 131 -6.98 -2.68 17.47
CA LEU A 131 -7.32 -3.65 16.43
C LEU A 131 -8.26 -4.76 16.91
N LYS A 132 -8.62 -4.77 18.21
CA LYS A 132 -9.43 -5.85 18.82
C LYS A 132 -8.87 -7.23 18.47
N MET A 133 -7.55 -7.39 18.62
CA MET A 133 -6.85 -8.66 18.45
C MET A 133 -6.77 -9.41 19.77
N ASP A 134 -6.70 -10.75 19.71
CA ASP A 134 -6.32 -11.54 20.87
C ASP A 134 -4.84 -11.29 21.21
N GLU A 135 -4.57 -10.93 22.45
CA GLU A 135 -3.22 -10.61 22.94
C GLU A 135 -2.22 -11.76 22.74
N ASN A 136 -2.69 -13.01 22.73
CA ASN A 136 -1.83 -14.16 22.49
C ASN A 136 -1.35 -14.27 21.02
N MET A 137 -1.98 -13.58 20.09
CA MET A 137 -1.62 -13.67 18.68
C MET A 137 -0.21 -13.14 18.39
N ILE A 138 0.22 -12.10 19.11
CA ILE A 138 1.57 -11.53 18.93
C ILE A 138 2.69 -12.50 19.36
N HIS A 139 2.37 -13.51 20.20
CA HIS A 139 3.30 -14.52 20.68
C HIS A 139 3.31 -15.80 19.82
N ARG A 140 2.45 -15.87 18.80
CA ARG A 140 2.42 -16.97 17.83
C ARG A 140 3.31 -16.67 16.62
N SER A 141 3.72 -17.73 15.92
CA SER A 141 4.41 -17.60 14.63
C SER A 141 3.62 -16.70 13.69
N MET A 142 4.30 -15.75 13.07
CA MET A 142 3.71 -14.67 12.27
C MET A 142 2.77 -15.23 11.19
N ASN A 143 1.51 -14.86 11.26
CA ASN A 143 0.43 -15.25 10.34
C ASN A 143 0.13 -16.75 10.25
N LYS A 144 0.84 -17.63 10.98
CA LYS A 144 0.65 -19.09 10.89
C LYS A 144 -0.68 -19.50 11.50
N GLY A 145 -1.56 -20.05 10.66
CA GLY A 145 -2.89 -20.48 11.07
C GLY A 145 -3.84 -19.35 11.46
N PHE A 146 -3.54 -18.12 11.06
CA PHE A 146 -4.43 -16.98 11.21
C PHE A 146 -5.51 -17.01 10.12
N SER A 147 -6.73 -16.62 10.46
CA SER A 147 -7.79 -16.32 9.48
C SER A 147 -7.40 -15.12 8.59
N GLY A 148 -8.12 -14.93 7.51
CA GLY A 148 -7.88 -13.77 6.62
C GLY A 148 -7.98 -12.43 7.37
N GLY A 149 -8.99 -12.26 8.21
CA GLY A 149 -9.16 -11.06 9.03
C GLY A 149 -8.04 -10.85 10.05
N GLU A 150 -7.61 -11.92 10.72
CA GLU A 150 -6.49 -11.86 11.66
C GLU A 150 -5.17 -11.50 10.98
N LYS A 151 -4.89 -12.05 9.78
CA LYS A 151 -3.71 -11.69 8.98
C LYS A 151 -3.72 -10.21 8.60
N LYS A 152 -4.87 -9.67 8.20
CA LYS A 152 -4.98 -8.24 7.86
C LYS A 152 -4.83 -7.35 9.09
N LYS A 153 -5.45 -7.69 10.22
CA LYS A 153 -5.22 -6.97 11.48
C LYS A 153 -3.74 -7.00 11.88
N ASN A 154 -3.06 -8.13 11.68
CA ASN A 154 -1.62 -8.24 11.94
C ASN A 154 -0.77 -7.35 11.00
N GLU A 155 -1.17 -7.15 9.73
CA GLU A 155 -0.52 -6.18 8.85
C GLU A 155 -0.72 -4.73 9.33
N ILE A 156 -1.92 -4.39 9.82
CA ILE A 156 -2.15 -3.04 10.37
C ILE A 156 -1.44 -2.86 11.71
N LEU A 157 -1.29 -3.91 12.52
CA LEU A 157 -0.42 -3.87 13.70
C LEU A 157 1.02 -3.51 13.31
N GLN A 158 1.57 -4.16 12.26
CA GLN A 158 2.90 -3.83 11.75
C GLN A 158 2.99 -2.37 11.29
N LEU A 159 1.99 -1.89 10.55
CA LEU A 159 1.90 -0.50 10.10
C LEU A 159 1.96 0.47 11.30
N LYS A 160 1.15 0.24 12.35
CA LYS A 160 1.11 1.10 13.55
C LYS A 160 2.43 1.09 14.32
N ILE A 161 3.16 -0.03 14.34
CA ILE A 161 4.44 -0.14 15.05
C ILE A 161 5.58 0.46 14.24
N LEU A 162 5.62 0.22 12.92
CA LEU A 162 6.74 0.61 12.05
C LEU A 162 6.64 2.05 11.54
N GLU A 163 5.49 2.70 11.65
CA GLU A 163 5.25 4.09 11.28
C GLU A 163 5.84 4.46 9.91
N PRO A 164 5.30 3.90 8.82
CA PRO A 164 5.76 4.20 7.48
C PRO A 164 5.36 5.61 7.03
N LYS A 165 6.13 6.20 6.10
CA LYS A 165 5.79 7.45 5.41
C LYS A 165 4.85 7.25 4.23
N PHE A 166 4.89 6.06 3.62
CA PHE A 166 4.09 5.69 2.45
C PHE A 166 3.52 4.29 2.59
N ILE A 167 2.22 4.18 2.41
CA ILE A 167 1.48 2.92 2.60
C ILE A 167 0.88 2.50 1.27
N ILE A 168 1.15 1.27 0.85
CA ILE A 168 0.47 0.65 -0.29
C ILE A 168 -0.52 -0.39 0.26
N LEU A 169 -1.82 -0.21 -0.03
CA LEU A 169 -2.88 -1.14 0.34
C LEU A 169 -3.29 -1.93 -0.92
N ASP A 170 -2.74 -3.14 -1.09
CA ASP A 170 -3.01 -3.98 -2.27
C ASP A 170 -4.17 -4.96 -1.97
N GLU A 171 -5.36 -4.64 -2.50
CA GLU A 171 -6.61 -5.39 -2.30
C GLU A 171 -6.89 -5.72 -0.82
N LEU A 172 -6.83 -4.68 0.03
CA LEU A 172 -6.97 -4.80 1.48
C LEU A 172 -8.29 -5.46 1.90
N ASP A 173 -9.36 -5.26 1.14
CA ASP A 173 -10.71 -5.78 1.37
C ASP A 173 -10.86 -7.27 1.03
N SER A 174 -9.88 -7.87 0.35
CA SER A 174 -9.93 -9.27 -0.05
C SER A 174 -9.90 -10.21 1.16
N GLY A 175 -10.94 -11.06 1.30
CA GLY A 175 -11.02 -12.05 2.36
C GLY A 175 -11.39 -11.52 3.75
N LEU A 176 -11.83 -10.26 3.84
CA LEU A 176 -12.36 -9.66 5.07
C LEU A 176 -13.88 -9.73 5.13
N ASP A 177 -14.42 -10.06 6.31
CA ASP A 177 -15.80 -9.74 6.65
C ASP A 177 -15.98 -8.24 6.90
N VAL A 178 -17.23 -7.78 6.95
CA VAL A 178 -17.57 -6.35 7.06
C VAL A 178 -17.04 -5.73 8.36
N ASP A 179 -17.09 -6.46 9.46
CA ASP A 179 -16.65 -5.95 10.77
C ASP A 179 -15.12 -5.84 10.83
N SER A 180 -14.41 -6.83 10.31
CA SER A 180 -12.95 -6.81 10.21
C SER A 180 -12.48 -5.68 9.28
N LEU A 181 -13.13 -5.49 8.13
CA LEU A 181 -12.81 -4.39 7.21
C LEU A 181 -13.00 -3.02 7.89
N LYS A 182 -14.09 -2.85 8.62
CA LYS A 182 -14.36 -1.61 9.35
C LYS A 182 -13.28 -1.30 10.38
N ILE A 183 -12.90 -2.29 11.22
CA ILE A 183 -11.85 -2.13 12.23
C ILE A 183 -10.51 -1.75 11.57
N VAL A 184 -10.13 -2.43 10.50
CA VAL A 184 -8.90 -2.18 9.75
C VAL A 184 -8.89 -0.76 9.18
N CYS A 185 -9.97 -0.34 8.50
CA CYS A 185 -10.07 1.00 7.91
C CYS A 185 -10.11 2.11 8.97
N GLU A 186 -10.80 1.90 10.09
CA GLU A 186 -10.82 2.86 11.22
C GLU A 186 -9.42 3.06 11.80
N ASN A 187 -8.62 2.00 11.95
CA ASN A 187 -7.24 2.09 12.42
C ASN A 187 -6.32 2.79 11.42
N ILE A 188 -6.49 2.55 10.11
CA ILE A 188 -5.74 3.28 9.07
C ILE A 188 -6.10 4.77 9.13
N ASN A 189 -7.39 5.13 9.20
CA ASN A 189 -7.82 6.51 9.28
C ASN A 189 -7.32 7.21 10.56
N SER A 190 -7.29 6.51 11.71
CA SER A 190 -6.69 7.04 12.93
C SER A 190 -5.20 7.31 12.76
N TYR A 191 -4.49 6.35 12.17
CA TYR A 191 -3.07 6.49 11.88
C TYR A 191 -2.78 7.71 10.97
N LEU A 192 -3.54 7.90 9.89
CA LEU A 192 -3.37 9.03 8.97
C LEU A 192 -3.64 10.39 9.64
N LYS A 193 -4.58 10.45 10.59
CA LYS A 193 -4.81 11.67 11.38
C LYS A 193 -3.68 12.02 12.34
N GLU A 194 -2.98 11.02 12.84
CA GLU A 194 -1.83 11.19 13.74
C GLU A 194 -0.54 11.49 12.96
N HIS A 195 -0.48 11.07 11.67
CA HIS A 195 0.67 11.19 10.77
C HIS A 195 0.26 11.88 9.46
N GLU A 196 -0.04 13.17 9.53
CA GLU A 196 -0.63 13.95 8.43
C GLU A 196 0.20 13.96 7.12
N ASN A 197 1.51 13.73 7.20
CA ASN A 197 2.39 13.64 6.03
C ASN A 197 2.47 12.23 5.42
N THR A 198 1.81 11.24 6.01
CA THR A 198 1.80 9.88 5.45
C THR A 198 0.89 9.82 4.23
N SER A 199 1.42 9.33 3.11
CA SER A 199 0.65 9.15 1.88
C SER A 199 0.23 7.70 1.69
N VAL A 200 -0.87 7.50 0.96
CA VAL A 200 -1.44 6.16 0.73
C VAL A 200 -1.73 5.94 -0.74
N LEU A 201 -1.34 4.76 -1.24
CA LEU A 201 -1.81 4.23 -2.52
C LEU A 201 -2.71 3.02 -2.28
N ILE A 202 -4.01 3.18 -2.50
CA ILE A 202 -5.00 2.10 -2.43
C ILE A 202 -5.10 1.45 -3.80
N ILE A 203 -4.81 0.17 -3.89
CA ILE A 203 -5.02 -0.63 -5.10
C ILE A 203 -6.25 -1.50 -4.88
N THR A 204 -7.29 -1.28 -5.66
CA THR A 204 -8.53 -2.06 -5.55
C THR A 204 -9.27 -2.14 -6.89
N HIS A 205 -10.08 -3.15 -7.04
CA HIS A 205 -11.04 -3.26 -8.13
C HIS A 205 -12.48 -3.03 -7.64
N TYR A 206 -12.69 -2.90 -6.32
CA TYR A 206 -13.99 -2.62 -5.70
C TYR A 206 -14.02 -1.23 -5.05
N PRO A 207 -14.99 -0.37 -5.41
CA PRO A 207 -15.10 0.98 -4.84
C PRO A 207 -15.46 0.98 -3.34
N LYS A 208 -15.98 -0.12 -2.80
CA LYS A 208 -16.50 -0.19 -1.42
C LYS A 208 -15.49 0.25 -0.35
N ILE A 209 -14.20 -0.10 -0.49
CA ILE A 209 -13.17 0.31 0.47
C ILE A 209 -13.02 1.84 0.52
N LEU A 210 -13.27 2.52 -0.61
CA LEU A 210 -13.16 3.98 -0.72
C LEU A 210 -14.27 4.72 0.03
N GLN A 211 -15.31 4.02 0.48
CA GLN A 211 -16.33 4.56 1.39
C GLN A 211 -15.80 4.66 2.83
N TYR A 212 -14.83 3.84 3.20
CA TYR A 212 -14.18 3.84 4.51
C TYR A 212 -12.92 4.70 4.54
N ILE A 213 -12.08 4.64 3.50
CA ILE A 213 -10.86 5.45 3.35
C ILE A 213 -11.06 6.31 2.11
N LYS A 214 -11.41 7.60 2.34
CA LYS A 214 -11.75 8.53 1.25
C LYS A 214 -10.47 8.96 0.52
N PRO A 215 -10.36 8.71 -0.80
CA PRO A 215 -9.22 9.18 -1.57
C PRO A 215 -9.37 10.65 -1.96
N ASP A 216 -8.23 11.34 -2.10
CA ASP A 216 -8.14 12.66 -2.73
C ASP A 216 -8.19 12.53 -4.25
N TYR A 217 -7.53 11.51 -4.79
CA TYR A 217 -7.49 11.20 -6.22
C TYR A 217 -7.82 9.75 -6.52
N VAL A 218 -8.54 9.54 -7.61
CA VAL A 218 -8.85 8.21 -8.16
C VAL A 218 -8.26 8.11 -9.57
N HIS A 219 -7.47 7.08 -9.81
CA HIS A 219 -6.84 6.78 -11.09
C HIS A 219 -7.45 5.53 -11.72
N VAL A 220 -7.81 5.61 -12.98
CA VAL A 220 -8.29 4.45 -13.76
C VAL A 220 -7.13 3.88 -14.57
N MET A 221 -6.73 2.66 -14.23
CA MET A 221 -5.65 1.96 -14.90
C MET A 221 -6.19 0.91 -15.88
N VAL A 222 -5.80 1.02 -17.15
CA VAL A 222 -6.13 0.05 -18.20
C VAL A 222 -4.91 -0.19 -19.08
N ASN A 223 -4.64 -1.45 -19.41
CA ASN A 223 -3.52 -1.84 -20.28
C ASN A 223 -2.15 -1.30 -19.86
N GLY A 224 -1.89 -1.28 -18.56
CA GLY A 224 -0.58 -0.93 -18.01
C GLY A 224 -0.29 0.55 -17.85
N ASN A 225 -1.28 1.44 -18.05
CA ASN A 225 -1.13 2.88 -17.82
C ASN A 225 -2.41 3.55 -17.30
N ILE A 226 -2.30 4.77 -16.78
CA ILE A 226 -3.44 5.56 -16.30
C ILE A 226 -4.16 6.19 -17.50
N LYS A 227 -5.47 6.01 -17.54
CA LYS A 227 -6.36 6.53 -18.59
C LYS A 227 -7.19 7.74 -18.15
N LYS A 228 -7.50 7.82 -16.88
CA LYS A 228 -8.25 8.94 -16.30
C LYS A 228 -7.82 9.12 -14.84
N THR A 229 -7.72 10.37 -14.43
CA THR A 229 -7.58 10.77 -13.04
C THR A 229 -8.73 11.72 -12.70
N GLY A 230 -9.29 11.58 -11.53
CA GLY A 230 -10.37 12.42 -11.01
C GLY A 230 -10.42 12.36 -9.50
N ASP A 231 -11.42 13.01 -8.92
CA ASP A 231 -11.71 12.96 -7.48
C ASP A 231 -12.48 11.67 -7.09
N ALA A 232 -12.92 11.59 -5.85
CA ALA A 232 -13.64 10.43 -5.32
C ALA A 232 -14.92 10.09 -6.11
N SER A 233 -15.53 11.05 -6.85
CA SER A 233 -16.73 10.79 -7.68
C SER A 233 -16.45 9.86 -8.84
N LEU A 234 -15.20 9.80 -9.31
CA LEU A 234 -14.79 8.89 -10.38
C LEU A 234 -14.97 7.41 -9.97
N ALA A 235 -14.81 7.09 -8.69
CA ALA A 235 -15.05 5.73 -8.20
C ALA A 235 -16.52 5.32 -8.34
N LEU A 236 -17.46 6.24 -8.08
CA LEU A 236 -18.89 6.01 -8.28
C LEU A 236 -19.24 5.87 -9.77
N GLU A 237 -18.64 6.71 -10.62
CA GLU A 237 -18.80 6.59 -12.07
C GLU A 237 -18.37 5.20 -12.59
N ILE A 238 -17.26 4.66 -12.05
CA ILE A 238 -16.77 3.33 -12.40
C ILE A 238 -17.73 2.24 -11.90
N GLU A 239 -18.30 2.39 -10.70
CA GLU A 239 -19.26 1.44 -10.14
C GLU A 239 -20.53 1.34 -11.01
N GLU A 240 -21.01 2.47 -11.54
CA GLU A 240 -22.21 2.53 -12.38
C GLU A 240 -21.96 2.08 -13.81
N LYS A 241 -20.86 2.51 -14.44
CA LYS A 241 -20.60 2.37 -15.88
C LYS A 241 -19.57 1.30 -16.23
N GLY A 242 -18.84 0.80 -15.25
CA GLY A 242 -17.73 -0.13 -15.46
C GLY A 242 -16.51 0.52 -16.12
N TYR A 243 -15.59 -0.32 -16.60
CA TYR A 243 -14.31 0.12 -17.18
C TYR A 243 -14.29 0.21 -18.70
N ASP A 244 -15.39 -0.16 -19.39
CA ASP A 244 -15.37 -0.27 -20.87
C ASP A 244 -15.13 1.08 -21.56
N ALA A 245 -15.65 2.16 -21.00
CA ALA A 245 -15.46 3.51 -21.53
C ALA A 245 -13.98 3.94 -21.58
N TYR A 246 -13.12 3.35 -20.74
CA TYR A 246 -11.70 3.71 -20.60
C TYR A 246 -10.76 2.85 -21.44
N LYS A 247 -11.22 1.73 -22.02
CA LYS A 247 -10.38 0.81 -22.78
C LYS A 247 -9.75 1.45 -24.02
N ASN A 248 -10.46 2.38 -24.66
CA ASN A 248 -10.05 3.06 -25.89
C ASN A 248 -9.55 4.49 -25.66
N SER A 249 -9.48 4.94 -24.42
CA SER A 249 -9.01 6.30 -24.10
C SER A 249 -7.49 6.42 -24.26
N ALA A 250 -7.02 7.59 -24.67
CA ALA A 250 -5.59 7.92 -24.68
C ALA A 250 -5.01 7.84 -23.26
N SER A 251 -3.72 7.56 -23.15
CA SER A 251 -3.02 7.58 -21.85
C SER A 251 -2.80 9.01 -21.40
N ILE A 252 -2.97 9.26 -20.11
CA ILE A 252 -2.58 10.54 -19.50
C ILE A 252 -1.07 10.48 -19.30
N VAL A 253 -0.36 11.40 -19.97
CA VAL A 253 1.03 11.72 -19.66
C VAL A 253 0.95 12.99 -18.81
N SER A 254 1.10 12.87 -17.49
CA SER A 254 1.24 14.04 -16.62
C SER A 254 2.63 14.65 -16.89
N GLU A 255 2.66 15.86 -17.41
CA GLU A 255 3.86 16.70 -17.42
C GLU A 255 4.29 17.07 -16.00
#